data_c5e8e884c5c3a70bef2eed8f793e744e
#
_entry.id   c5e8e884c5c3a70bef2eed8f793e744e
#
_cell.length_a   1.000
_cell.length_b   1.000
_cell.length_c   1.000
_cell.angle_alpha   90.00
_cell.angle_beta   90.00
_cell.angle_gamma   90.00
#
_symmetry.space_group_name_H-M   'P 1'
#
loop_
_entity.id
_entity.type
_entity.pdbx_description
1 polymer ?
#
loop_
_entity_poly.entity_id
_entity_poly.type
_entity_poly.pdbx_seq_one_letter_code
_entity_poly.pdbx_strand_id
1 'polypeptide(L)'
;MCLAEKDLTWEDKFIDLATNEHLTPEYLKINPNGVVPTLVHENRLVHDSSVICEYLDDVFPDTPLSPKDPHARAEMRAWMRFHEEVPTIAVRTPSFNMAFLPRFQGLDEQ
;
A
#
# COMPACT_ATOMS: atom_id res chain seq x y z
N MET A 1 -7.08 4.43 -6.41
CA MET A 1 -8.02 5.42 -5.86
C MET A 1 -7.40 6.81 -5.82
N CYS A 2 -6.38 7.11 -5.00
CA CYS A 2 -5.79 8.45 -4.89
C CYS A 2 -5.34 9.04 -6.25
N LEU A 3 -4.65 8.28 -7.08
CA LEU A 3 -4.27 8.70 -8.45
C LEU A 3 -5.49 9.06 -9.30
N ALA A 4 -6.53 8.26 -9.26
CA ALA A 4 -7.76 8.50 -10.01
C ALA A 4 -8.52 9.74 -9.52
N GLU A 5 -8.61 9.95 -8.20
CA GLU A 5 -9.26 11.14 -7.63
C GLU A 5 -8.53 12.44 -8.00
N LYS A 6 -7.22 12.34 -8.27
CA LYS A 6 -6.39 13.46 -8.72
C LYS A 6 -6.32 13.60 -10.24
N ASP A 7 -7.04 12.75 -10.99
CA ASP A 7 -7.02 12.69 -12.46
C ASP A 7 -5.59 12.55 -13.04
N LEU A 8 -4.73 11.81 -12.32
CA LEU A 8 -3.36 11.55 -12.75
C LEU A 8 -3.31 10.33 -13.66
N THR A 9 -2.43 10.37 -14.65
CA THR A 9 -2.11 9.21 -15.51
C THR A 9 -1.00 8.39 -14.84
N TRP A 10 -1.17 7.05 -14.83
CA TRP A 10 -0.16 6.14 -14.28
C TRP A 10 -0.07 4.86 -15.11
N GLU A 11 1.01 4.14 -14.93
CA GLU A 11 1.21 2.79 -15.44
C GLU A 11 1.06 1.78 -14.30
N ASP A 12 0.16 0.82 -14.46
CA ASP A 12 -0.01 -0.27 -13.50
C ASP A 12 0.96 -1.42 -13.79
N LYS A 13 1.68 -1.84 -12.76
CA LYS A 13 2.43 -3.09 -12.77
C LYS A 13 1.84 -4.04 -11.74
N PHE A 14 1.15 -5.05 -12.23
CA PHE A 14 0.59 -6.10 -11.38
C PHE A 14 1.71 -6.96 -10.79
N ILE A 15 1.67 -7.20 -9.49
CA ILE A 15 2.56 -8.12 -8.78
C ILE A 15 1.72 -9.26 -8.25
N ASP A 16 2.01 -10.47 -8.71
CA ASP A 16 1.26 -11.67 -8.33
C ASP A 16 1.70 -12.19 -6.96
N LEU A 17 0.86 -11.91 -5.95
CA LEU A 17 1.09 -12.38 -4.58
C LEU A 17 0.90 -13.90 -4.45
N ALA A 18 0.13 -14.54 -5.33
CA ALA A 18 -0.12 -15.97 -5.26
C ALA A 18 1.11 -16.79 -5.68
N THR A 19 1.94 -16.23 -6.55
CA THR A 19 3.21 -16.82 -6.98
C THR A 19 4.41 -16.33 -6.18
N ASN A 20 4.18 -15.55 -5.13
CA ASN A 20 5.23 -14.92 -4.32
C ASN A 20 6.14 -13.96 -5.11
N GLU A 21 5.65 -13.35 -6.19
CA GLU A 21 6.44 -12.40 -6.99
C GLU A 21 7.01 -11.25 -6.15
N HIS A 22 6.27 -10.82 -5.11
CA HIS A 22 6.70 -9.79 -4.15
C HIS A 22 7.93 -10.18 -3.31
N LEU A 23 8.31 -11.46 -3.29
CA LEU A 23 9.48 -11.98 -2.57
C LEU A 23 10.66 -12.30 -3.49
N THR A 24 10.52 -12.05 -4.80
CA THR A 24 11.63 -12.25 -5.74
C THR A 24 12.76 -11.25 -5.50
N PRO A 25 14.02 -11.63 -5.78
CA PRO A 25 15.16 -10.71 -5.65
C PRO A 25 14.99 -9.41 -6.46
N GLU A 26 14.28 -9.48 -7.59
CA GLU A 26 13.97 -8.34 -8.45
C GLU A 26 13.04 -7.35 -7.74
N TYR A 27 11.95 -7.84 -7.16
CA TYR A 27 11.01 -6.99 -6.45
C TYR A 27 11.59 -6.49 -5.12
N LEU A 28 12.37 -7.29 -4.39
CA LEU A 28 13.00 -6.90 -3.13
C LEU A 28 14.02 -5.76 -3.30
N LYS A 29 14.57 -5.56 -4.51
CA LYS A 29 15.38 -4.35 -4.83
C LYS A 29 14.52 -3.09 -4.88
N ILE A 30 13.24 -3.23 -5.24
CA ILE A 30 12.26 -2.13 -5.32
C ILE A 30 11.64 -1.88 -3.94
N ASN A 31 11.22 -2.95 -3.26
CA ASN A 31 10.67 -2.88 -1.91
C ASN A 31 11.26 -3.98 -1.01
N PRO A 32 12.25 -3.64 -0.20
CA PRO A 32 12.91 -4.62 0.68
C PRO A 32 11.98 -5.30 1.69
N ASN A 33 10.82 -4.70 1.97
CA ASN A 33 9.83 -5.29 2.88
C ASN A 33 8.99 -6.41 2.20
N GLY A 34 9.11 -6.59 0.87
CA GLY A 34 8.35 -7.59 0.13
C GLY A 34 6.85 -7.40 0.23
N VAL A 35 6.37 -6.16 0.19
CA VAL A 35 4.94 -5.82 0.26
C VAL A 35 4.52 -4.88 -0.86
N VAL A 36 3.24 -4.86 -1.15
CA VAL A 36 2.61 -3.92 -2.09
C VAL A 36 1.69 -2.97 -1.33
N PRO A 37 1.43 -1.76 -1.85
CA PRO A 37 1.93 -1.19 -3.10
C PRO A 37 3.31 -0.55 -2.97
N THR A 38 3.95 -0.30 -4.12
CA THR A 38 5.10 0.59 -4.25
C THR A 38 4.82 1.57 -5.39
N LEU A 39 5.02 2.85 -5.14
CA LEU A 39 4.96 3.89 -6.16
C LEU A 39 6.38 4.19 -6.66
N VAL A 40 6.53 4.29 -7.98
CA VAL A 40 7.74 4.82 -8.63
C VAL A 40 7.39 6.16 -9.26
N HIS A 41 8.00 7.23 -8.80
CA HIS A 41 7.82 8.57 -9.35
C HIS A 41 9.19 9.23 -9.54
N GLU A 42 9.50 9.66 -10.76
CA GLU A 42 10.80 10.27 -11.12
C GLU A 42 12.02 9.45 -10.62
N ASN A 43 11.98 8.13 -10.80
CA ASN A 43 13.00 7.17 -10.33
C ASN A 43 13.15 7.11 -8.79
N ARG A 44 12.21 7.64 -8.05
CA ARG A 44 12.15 7.54 -6.58
C ARG A 44 11.09 6.53 -6.18
N LEU A 45 11.38 5.76 -5.15
CA LEU A 45 10.51 4.73 -4.61
C LEU A 45 9.80 5.28 -3.38
N VAL A 46 8.47 5.14 -3.34
CA VAL A 46 7.65 5.46 -2.17
C VAL A 46 6.88 4.20 -1.79
N HIS A 47 7.01 3.79 -0.55
CA HIS A 47 6.40 2.58 -0.01
C HIS A 47 5.30 2.94 0.98
N ASP A 48 4.40 1.99 1.24
CA ASP A 48 3.23 2.13 2.09
C ASP A 48 2.11 2.96 1.46
N SER A 49 0.89 2.42 1.51
CA SER A 49 -0.26 3.02 0.83
C SER A 49 -0.67 4.37 1.40
N SER A 50 -0.58 4.54 2.71
CA SER A 50 -0.90 5.80 3.40
C SER A 50 0.14 6.87 3.11
N VAL A 51 1.42 6.50 3.12
CA VAL A 51 2.54 7.38 2.75
C VAL A 51 2.47 7.78 1.28
N ILE A 52 2.14 6.85 0.38
CA ILE A 52 1.94 7.13 -1.06
C ILE A 52 0.82 8.16 -1.25
N CYS A 53 -0.30 8.03 -0.53
CA CYS A 53 -1.40 8.98 -0.64
C CYS A 53 -0.99 10.39 -0.17
N GLU A 54 -0.29 10.52 0.96
CA GLU A 54 0.22 11.83 1.42
C GLU A 54 1.26 12.40 0.44
N TYR A 55 2.18 11.58 -0.05
CA TYR A 55 3.16 11.98 -1.05
C TYR A 55 2.53 12.55 -2.32
N LEU A 56 1.53 11.83 -2.85
CA LEU A 56 0.80 12.28 -4.05
C LEU A 56 0.04 13.58 -3.79
N ASP A 57 -0.44 13.79 -2.58
CA ASP A 57 -1.16 15.02 -2.22
C ASP A 57 -0.22 16.23 -2.14
N ASP A 58 0.99 16.02 -1.65
CA ASP A 58 2.02 17.05 -1.56
C ASP A 58 2.61 17.41 -2.94
N VAL A 59 2.83 16.42 -3.81
CA VAL A 59 3.46 16.61 -5.13
C VAL A 59 2.47 17.13 -6.17
N PHE A 60 1.20 16.77 -6.07
CA PHE A 60 0.13 17.17 -6.99
C PHE A 60 -0.97 17.94 -6.25
N PRO A 61 -0.72 19.21 -5.87
CA PRO A 61 -1.60 19.96 -4.98
C PRO A 61 -2.87 20.50 -5.63
N ASP A 62 -3.04 20.40 -6.96
CA ASP A 62 -4.17 21.00 -7.69
C ASP A 62 -5.52 20.43 -7.26
N THR A 63 -5.56 19.15 -6.93
CA THR A 63 -6.75 18.48 -6.37
C THR A 63 -6.40 17.92 -4.99
N PRO A 64 -6.47 18.75 -3.93
CA PRO A 64 -6.05 18.31 -2.59
C PRO A 64 -7.05 17.32 -2.01
N LEU A 65 -6.55 16.21 -1.45
CA LEU A 65 -7.34 15.21 -0.72
C LEU A 65 -7.20 15.37 0.79
N SER A 66 -6.15 16.05 1.24
CA SER A 66 -5.90 16.34 2.65
C SER A 66 -6.46 17.70 3.07
N PRO A 67 -6.93 17.84 4.31
CA PRO A 67 -7.35 19.12 4.84
C PRO A 67 -6.22 20.15 4.85
N LYS A 68 -6.54 21.42 4.59
CA LYS A 68 -5.57 22.54 4.67
C LYS A 68 -5.28 22.91 6.12
N ASP A 69 -6.28 22.82 7.00
CA ASP A 69 -6.12 23.12 8.41
C ASP A 69 -5.19 22.10 9.10
N PRO A 70 -4.16 22.55 9.84
CA PRO A 70 -3.23 21.65 10.51
C PRO A 70 -3.87 20.71 11.53
N HIS A 71 -4.91 21.17 12.24
CA HIS A 71 -5.62 20.34 13.23
C HIS A 71 -6.41 19.23 12.53
N ALA A 72 -7.21 19.57 11.52
CA ALA A 72 -7.94 18.60 10.74
C ALA A 72 -7.00 17.59 10.03
N ARG A 73 -5.80 18.04 9.61
CA ARG A 73 -4.77 17.13 9.06
C ARG A 73 -4.23 16.17 10.13
N ALA A 74 -4.06 16.65 11.36
CA ALA A 74 -3.65 15.78 12.46
C ALA A 74 -4.74 14.73 12.78
N GLU A 75 -6.01 15.11 12.75
CA GLU A 75 -7.13 14.18 12.91
C GLU A 75 -7.17 13.14 11.76
N MET A 76 -6.99 13.57 10.52
CA MET A 76 -6.90 12.67 9.36
C MET A 76 -5.79 11.62 9.58
N ARG A 77 -4.59 12.04 10.00
CA ARG A 77 -3.48 11.13 10.27
C ARG A 77 -3.76 10.19 11.45
N ALA A 78 -4.46 10.65 12.47
CA ALA A 78 -4.91 9.78 13.57
C ALA A 78 -5.87 8.70 13.08
N TRP A 79 -6.79 9.03 12.17
CA TRP A 79 -7.70 8.06 11.55
C TRP A 79 -6.97 7.08 10.62
N MET A 80 -6.01 7.54 9.83
CA MET A 80 -5.18 6.66 8.99
C MET A 80 -4.44 5.64 9.86
N ARG A 81 -3.83 6.12 10.95
CA ARG A 81 -3.12 5.26 11.91
C ARG A 81 -4.05 4.26 12.60
N PHE A 82 -5.21 4.70 13.07
CA PHE A 82 -6.22 3.82 13.64
C PHE A 82 -6.63 2.72 12.64
N HIS A 83 -6.83 3.08 11.36
CA HIS A 83 -7.19 2.11 10.32
C HIS A 83 -6.10 1.05 10.12
N GLU A 84 -4.83 1.43 10.12
CA GLU A 84 -3.70 0.51 10.01
C GLU A 84 -3.58 -0.43 11.22
N GLU A 85 -3.70 0.12 12.41
CA GLU A 85 -3.42 -0.59 13.67
C GLU A 85 -4.58 -1.47 14.15
N VAL A 86 -5.82 -1.16 13.82
CA VAL A 86 -7.00 -1.85 14.36
C VAL A 86 -7.79 -2.59 13.29
N PRO A 87 -8.53 -1.95 12.35
CA PRO A 87 -9.35 -2.67 11.37
C PRO A 87 -8.50 -3.56 10.46
N THR A 88 -7.35 -3.08 10.02
CA THR A 88 -6.47 -3.84 9.13
C THR A 88 -6.01 -5.14 9.77
N ILE A 89 -5.58 -5.12 11.02
CA ILE A 89 -5.17 -6.32 11.74
C ILE A 89 -6.37 -7.23 12.00
N ALA A 90 -7.50 -6.67 12.43
CA ALA A 90 -8.71 -7.43 12.74
C ALA A 90 -9.27 -8.18 11.52
N VAL A 91 -9.19 -7.57 10.33
CA VAL A 91 -9.62 -8.21 9.07
C VAL A 91 -8.56 -9.13 8.49
N ARG A 92 -7.28 -8.73 8.55
CA ARG A 92 -6.17 -9.48 7.95
C ARG A 92 -6.02 -10.88 8.55
N THR A 93 -6.10 -11.01 9.87
CA THR A 93 -5.91 -12.30 10.54
C THR A 93 -6.95 -13.35 10.11
N PRO A 94 -8.27 -13.12 10.21
CA PRO A 94 -9.24 -14.09 9.71
C PRO A 94 -9.17 -14.29 8.20
N SER A 95 -8.98 -13.23 7.41
CA SER A 95 -8.88 -13.36 5.95
C SER A 95 -7.66 -14.19 5.53
N PHE A 96 -6.52 -14.01 6.19
CA PHE A 96 -5.33 -14.81 5.95
C PHE A 96 -5.58 -16.28 6.28
N ASN A 97 -6.16 -16.57 7.44
CA ASN A 97 -6.44 -17.95 7.87
C ASN A 97 -7.48 -18.64 6.97
N MET A 98 -8.49 -17.92 6.48
CA MET A 98 -9.56 -18.50 5.66
C MET A 98 -9.18 -18.65 4.20
N ALA A 99 -8.44 -17.71 3.63
CA ALA A 99 -8.19 -17.65 2.20
C ALA A 99 -6.75 -18.07 1.80
N PHE A 100 -5.76 -17.76 2.61
CA PHE A 100 -4.35 -17.98 2.26
C PHE A 100 -3.77 -19.23 2.91
N LEU A 101 -4.00 -19.44 4.20
CA LEU A 101 -3.44 -20.60 4.91
C LEU A 101 -3.77 -21.95 4.22
N PRO A 102 -4.98 -22.21 3.74
CA PRO A 102 -5.28 -23.45 3.00
C PRO A 102 -4.46 -23.65 1.73
N ARG A 103 -4.00 -22.56 1.09
CA ARG A 103 -3.15 -22.62 -0.11
C ARG A 103 -1.72 -23.03 0.23
N PHE A 104 -1.25 -22.73 1.43
CA PHE A 104 0.09 -23.12 1.88
C PHE A 104 0.15 -24.53 2.45
N GLN A 105 -0.98 -25.12 2.88
CA GLN A 105 -1.04 -26.46 3.44
C GLN A 105 -0.74 -27.58 2.41
N GLY A 106 -0.67 -27.26 1.12
CA GLY A 106 -0.30 -28.21 0.06
C GLY A 106 1.13 -28.05 -0.44
N LEU A 107 1.92 -27.15 0.14
CA LEU A 107 3.33 -26.98 -0.20
C LEU A 107 4.15 -27.90 0.69
N ASP A 108 4.70 -28.97 0.12
CA ASP A 108 5.68 -29.82 0.81
C ASP A 108 6.88 -28.96 1.21
N GLU A 109 7.38 -29.21 2.41
CA GLU A 109 8.63 -28.63 2.88
C GLU A 109 9.77 -29.10 1.95
N GLN A 110 10.18 -28.25 1.02
CA GLN A 110 11.38 -28.42 0.19
C GLN A 110 12.50 -27.55 0.71
#